data_4878a257e92a7b42024609df796813bb
#
_entry.id   4878a257e92a7b42024609df796813bb
#
_cell.length_a   1.000
_cell.length_b   1.000
_cell.length_c   1.000
_cell.angle_alpha   90.00
_cell.angle_beta   90.00
_cell.angle_gamma   90.00
#
_symmetry.space_group_name_H-M   'P 1'
#
loop_
_entity.id
_entity.type
_entity.pdbx_description
1 polymer ?
#
loop_
_entity_poly.entity_id
_entity_poly.type
_entity_poly.pdbx_seq_one_letter_code
_entity_poly.pdbx_strand_id
1 'polypeptide(L)'
;MSGNMLRGTICIEDIEVGMSRHLKKTVTDRDIEMFAEVSTDHNPVHLNEDYANETIFGGRIAHGMLTAGLISAVIGEQLPGHGTVYLGQTLKFLGPVRPGDQVTARVEVVEINLSRRQVKLSTCCLVDQKKVLVGEATVLAPSRKFD
;
A
#
# COMPACT_ATOMS: atom_id res chain seq x y z
N MET A 1 9.89 -24.35 -12.62
CA MET A 1 9.36 -22.98 -12.46
C MET A 1 10.30 -21.98 -13.09
N SER A 2 9.78 -21.04 -13.83
CA SER A 2 10.62 -20.05 -14.46
C SER A 2 11.13 -19.04 -13.43
N GLY A 3 12.40 -18.58 -13.59
CA GLY A 3 12.98 -17.57 -12.71
C GLY A 3 12.21 -16.25 -12.70
N ASN A 4 11.40 -15.98 -13.73
CA ASN A 4 10.61 -14.76 -13.83
C ASN A 4 9.49 -14.70 -12.80
N MET A 5 8.92 -15.84 -12.43
CA MET A 5 7.86 -15.88 -11.41
C MET A 5 8.38 -15.52 -10.02
N LEU A 6 9.65 -15.74 -9.78
CA LEU A 6 10.27 -15.49 -8.48
C LEU A 6 11.01 -14.16 -8.41
N ARG A 7 11.03 -13.41 -9.51
CA ARG A 7 11.71 -12.12 -9.54
C ARG A 7 11.05 -11.17 -8.56
N GLY A 8 11.83 -10.62 -7.64
CA GLY A 8 11.34 -9.77 -6.58
C GLY A 8 10.67 -10.52 -5.43
N THR A 9 10.53 -11.83 -5.54
CA THR A 9 9.90 -12.66 -4.53
C THR A 9 10.88 -13.07 -3.44
N ILE A 10 10.43 -12.97 -2.19
CA ILE A 10 11.18 -13.47 -1.04
C ILE A 10 10.32 -14.56 -0.40
N CYS A 11 10.76 -15.81 -0.48
CA CYS A 11 10.05 -16.91 0.14
C CYS A 11 10.09 -16.81 1.66
N ILE A 12 9.08 -17.35 2.33
CA ILE A 12 8.97 -17.22 3.78
C ILE A 12 10.24 -17.73 4.51
N GLU A 13 10.90 -18.72 3.95
CA GLU A 13 12.14 -19.26 4.52
C GLU A 13 13.27 -18.23 4.57
N ASP A 14 13.20 -17.20 3.75
CA ASP A 14 14.21 -16.15 3.65
C ASP A 14 13.77 -14.81 4.25
N ILE A 15 12.53 -14.75 4.75
CA ILE A 15 12.02 -13.53 5.37
C ILE A 15 12.48 -13.47 6.83
N GLU A 16 12.91 -12.28 7.25
CA GLU A 16 13.35 -12.03 8.63
C GLU A 16 12.62 -10.82 9.18
N VAL A 17 12.33 -10.86 10.48
CA VAL A 17 11.77 -9.70 11.19
C VAL A 17 12.72 -8.52 11.06
N GLY A 18 12.18 -7.35 10.72
CA GLY A 18 12.96 -6.13 10.49
C GLY A 18 13.23 -5.84 9.01
N MET A 19 13.04 -6.82 8.12
CA MET A 19 13.11 -6.53 6.68
C MET A 19 12.10 -5.47 6.30
N SER A 20 12.48 -4.51 5.46
CA SER A 20 11.59 -3.46 4.99
C SER A 20 11.81 -3.17 3.52
N ARG A 21 10.76 -2.67 2.89
CA ARG A 21 10.77 -2.21 1.48
C ARG A 21 9.86 -1.01 1.36
N HIS A 22 10.08 -0.25 0.32
CA HIS A 22 9.25 0.95 0.08
C HIS A 22 9.18 1.26 -1.41
N LEU A 23 8.23 2.11 -1.75
CA LEU A 23 8.14 2.75 -3.05
C LEU A 23 7.74 4.21 -2.87
N LYS A 24 8.06 5.03 -3.85
CA LYS A 24 7.63 6.42 -3.92
C LYS A 24 6.82 6.62 -5.17
N LYS A 25 5.72 7.35 -5.04
CA LYS A 25 4.86 7.70 -6.17
C LYS A 25 4.30 9.10 -5.99
N THR A 26 4.40 9.91 -7.02
CA THR A 26 3.65 11.18 -7.07
C THR A 26 2.22 10.87 -7.46
N VAL A 27 1.27 11.27 -6.62
CA VAL A 27 -0.15 11.08 -6.88
C VAL A 27 -0.63 12.22 -7.77
N THR A 28 -1.05 11.90 -8.99
CA THR A 28 -1.46 12.89 -9.99
C THR A 28 -2.97 13.02 -10.05
N ASP A 29 -3.46 14.10 -10.70
CA ASP A 29 -4.88 14.23 -11.00
C ASP A 29 -5.41 13.03 -11.79
N ARG A 30 -4.61 12.56 -12.75
CA ARG A 30 -4.98 11.37 -13.54
C ARG A 30 -5.14 10.13 -12.67
N ASP A 31 -4.26 9.93 -11.70
CA ASP A 31 -4.37 8.80 -10.77
C ASP A 31 -5.69 8.83 -10.01
N ILE A 32 -6.08 10.02 -9.53
CA ILE A 32 -7.33 10.20 -8.78
C ILE A 32 -8.54 9.92 -9.69
N GLU A 33 -8.52 10.44 -10.91
CA GLU A 33 -9.59 10.18 -11.88
C GLU A 33 -9.70 8.70 -12.22
N MET A 34 -8.57 8.04 -12.45
CA MET A 34 -8.54 6.60 -12.74
C MET A 34 -9.04 5.77 -11.56
N PHE A 35 -8.67 6.17 -10.35
CA PHE A 35 -9.14 5.46 -9.16
C PHE A 35 -10.64 5.65 -8.97
N ALA A 36 -11.16 6.85 -9.18
CA ALA A 36 -12.61 7.11 -9.12
C ALA A 36 -13.35 6.24 -10.13
N GLU A 37 -12.80 6.10 -11.32
CA GLU A 37 -13.41 5.28 -12.37
C GLU A 37 -13.45 3.80 -11.99
N VAL A 38 -12.31 3.24 -11.56
CA VAL A 38 -12.23 1.81 -11.25
C VAL A 38 -12.95 1.45 -9.96
N SER A 39 -12.95 2.34 -8.96
CA SER A 39 -13.57 2.08 -7.66
C SER A 39 -15.05 2.46 -7.62
N THR A 40 -15.50 3.26 -8.58
CA THR A 40 -16.82 3.92 -8.60
C THR A 40 -17.02 4.97 -7.49
N ASP A 41 -15.97 5.36 -6.80
CA ASP A 41 -16.00 6.40 -5.77
C ASP A 41 -15.80 7.77 -6.40
N HIS A 42 -16.91 8.42 -6.76
CA HIS A 42 -16.93 9.74 -7.37
C HIS A 42 -17.26 10.85 -6.37
N ASN A 43 -16.91 10.66 -5.10
CA ASN A 43 -17.13 11.67 -4.07
C ASN A 43 -16.50 13.00 -4.54
N PRO A 44 -17.25 14.09 -4.59
CA PRO A 44 -16.76 15.36 -5.14
C PRO A 44 -15.56 15.96 -4.40
N VAL A 45 -15.27 15.54 -3.18
CA VAL A 45 -14.08 15.99 -2.45
C VAL A 45 -12.80 15.60 -3.18
N HIS A 46 -12.85 14.58 -4.05
CA HIS A 46 -11.71 14.14 -4.84
C HIS A 46 -11.67 14.77 -6.23
N LEU A 47 -12.84 15.12 -6.79
CA LEU A 47 -12.97 15.44 -8.21
C LEU A 47 -13.35 16.89 -8.50
N ASN A 48 -13.93 17.61 -7.54
CA ASN A 48 -14.45 18.94 -7.74
C ASN A 48 -13.77 19.94 -6.82
N GLU A 49 -12.95 20.83 -7.39
CA GLU A 49 -12.16 21.81 -6.63
C GLU A 49 -13.07 22.76 -5.82
N ASP A 50 -14.14 23.28 -6.44
CA ASP A 50 -15.03 24.22 -5.78
C ASP A 50 -15.70 23.57 -4.58
N TYR A 51 -16.18 22.33 -4.72
CA TYR A 51 -16.74 21.58 -3.62
C TYR A 51 -15.70 21.34 -2.52
N ALA A 52 -14.51 20.89 -2.92
CA ALA A 52 -13.46 20.54 -1.97
C ALA A 52 -12.96 21.76 -1.19
N ASN A 53 -12.95 22.94 -1.80
CA ASN A 53 -12.56 24.19 -1.13
C ASN A 53 -13.46 24.53 0.06
N GLU A 54 -14.72 24.07 0.03
CA GLU A 54 -15.68 24.32 1.11
C GLU A 54 -15.59 23.27 2.22
N THR A 55 -14.73 22.27 2.07
CA THR A 55 -14.51 21.23 3.08
C THR A 55 -13.41 21.62 4.04
N ILE A 56 -13.27 20.84 5.12
CA ILE A 56 -12.18 21.02 6.09
C ILE A 56 -10.79 20.91 5.44
N PHE A 57 -10.72 20.30 4.25
CA PHE A 57 -9.44 20.10 3.56
C PHE A 57 -9.00 21.32 2.75
N GLY A 58 -9.93 22.22 2.41
CA GLY A 58 -9.63 23.44 1.65
C GLY A 58 -9.10 23.18 0.24
N GLY A 59 -9.41 22.04 -0.34
CA GLY A 59 -8.99 21.65 -1.68
C GLY A 59 -9.16 20.16 -1.88
N ARG A 60 -8.97 19.70 -3.13
CA ARG A 60 -9.15 18.28 -3.45
C ARG A 60 -8.10 17.42 -2.76
N ILE A 61 -8.51 16.22 -2.38
CA ILE A 61 -7.65 15.19 -1.79
C ILE A 61 -7.80 13.90 -2.58
N ALA A 62 -6.76 13.05 -2.51
CA ALA A 62 -6.82 11.72 -3.07
C ALA A 62 -7.67 10.82 -2.19
N HIS A 63 -8.26 9.79 -2.80
CA HIS A 63 -8.94 8.74 -2.04
C HIS A 63 -7.96 8.07 -1.08
N GLY A 64 -8.37 7.86 0.17
CA GLY A 64 -7.53 7.14 1.12
C GLY A 64 -7.19 5.74 0.62
N MET A 65 -8.14 5.08 -0.04
CA MET A 65 -7.93 3.73 -0.57
C MET A 65 -6.99 3.70 -1.77
N LEU A 66 -6.83 4.81 -2.51
CA LEU A 66 -5.80 4.93 -3.53
C LEU A 66 -4.42 4.84 -2.87
N THR A 67 -4.24 5.63 -1.81
CA THR A 67 -2.99 5.63 -1.04
C THR A 67 -2.71 4.25 -0.44
N ALA A 68 -3.74 3.60 0.10
CA ALA A 68 -3.64 2.23 0.63
C ALA A 68 -3.19 1.24 -0.45
N GLY A 69 -3.60 1.46 -1.70
CA GLY A 69 -3.18 0.63 -2.83
C GLY A 69 -1.66 0.61 -3.04
N LEU A 70 -0.97 1.66 -2.64
CA LEU A 70 0.50 1.71 -2.75
C LEU A 70 1.16 0.74 -1.75
N ILE A 71 0.56 0.53 -0.59
CA ILE A 71 1.02 -0.49 0.36
C ILE A 71 0.89 -1.86 -0.29
N SER A 72 -0.25 -2.13 -0.94
CA SER A 72 -0.46 -3.37 -1.66
C SER A 72 0.61 -3.60 -2.73
N ALA A 73 1.01 -2.55 -3.42
CA ALA A 73 2.06 -2.63 -4.44
C ALA A 73 3.41 -3.05 -3.84
N VAL A 74 3.79 -2.49 -2.70
CA VAL A 74 5.04 -2.88 -2.03
C VAL A 74 5.00 -4.36 -1.65
N ILE A 75 3.89 -4.80 -1.07
CA ILE A 75 3.71 -6.19 -0.65
C ILE A 75 3.73 -7.14 -1.85
N GLY A 76 2.98 -6.81 -2.89
CA GLY A 76 2.84 -7.69 -4.06
C GLY A 76 4.04 -7.73 -4.98
N GLU A 77 4.83 -6.66 -5.00
CA GLU A 77 5.97 -6.56 -5.91
C GLU A 77 7.32 -6.78 -5.22
N GLN A 78 7.43 -6.51 -3.91
CA GLN A 78 8.73 -6.46 -3.25
C GLN A 78 8.85 -7.35 -2.02
N LEU A 79 7.85 -7.38 -1.11
CA LEU A 79 8.00 -8.06 0.18
C LEU A 79 6.64 -8.55 0.69
N PRO A 80 6.35 -9.81 0.66
CA PRO A 80 7.10 -10.93 0.09
C PRO A 80 7.23 -10.94 -1.44
N GLY A 81 6.43 -10.17 -2.17
CA GLY A 81 6.51 -10.09 -3.63
C GLY A 81 5.51 -11.02 -4.31
N HIS A 82 5.86 -11.46 -5.51
CA HIS A 82 4.96 -12.26 -6.34
C HIS A 82 4.58 -13.57 -5.66
N GLY A 83 3.31 -13.92 -5.77
CA GLY A 83 2.76 -15.12 -5.12
C GLY A 83 2.19 -14.87 -3.73
N THR A 84 2.33 -13.65 -3.21
CA THR A 84 1.73 -13.27 -1.93
C THR A 84 0.21 -13.24 -2.03
N VAL A 85 -0.47 -13.74 -1.02
CA VAL A 85 -1.93 -13.64 -0.89
C VAL A 85 -2.23 -12.69 0.26
N TYR A 86 -2.97 -11.62 -0.04
CA TYR A 86 -3.39 -10.66 0.97
C TYR A 86 -4.50 -11.27 1.82
N LEU A 87 -4.30 -11.34 3.13
CA LEU A 87 -5.31 -11.91 4.04
C LEU A 87 -6.07 -10.85 4.81
N GLY A 88 -5.38 -9.78 5.20
CA GLY A 88 -6.03 -8.71 5.94
C GLY A 88 -5.18 -7.46 6.00
N GLN A 89 -5.85 -6.32 6.27
CA GLN A 89 -5.19 -5.02 6.40
C GLN A 89 -6.01 -4.14 7.31
N THR A 90 -5.38 -3.56 8.33
CA THR A 90 -5.98 -2.47 9.07
C THR A 90 -5.48 -1.16 8.50
N LEU A 91 -6.31 -0.13 8.56
CA LEU A 91 -5.99 1.20 8.03
C LEU A 91 -6.49 2.26 9.00
N LYS A 92 -5.63 3.24 9.26
CA LYS A 92 -6.01 4.45 9.98
C LYS A 92 -5.46 5.63 9.18
N PHE A 93 -6.37 6.50 8.74
CA PHE A 93 -6.01 7.68 7.94
C PHE A 93 -5.73 8.84 8.87
N LEU A 94 -4.51 9.38 8.80
CA LEU A 94 -4.04 10.42 9.71
C LEU A 94 -4.00 11.81 9.07
N GLY A 95 -3.98 11.87 7.75
CA GLY A 95 -3.94 13.13 7.03
C GLY A 95 -4.23 12.97 5.56
N PRO A 96 -4.55 14.06 4.86
CA PRO A 96 -4.88 14.00 3.44
C PRO A 96 -3.64 13.88 2.56
N VAL A 97 -3.84 13.28 1.39
CA VAL A 97 -2.88 13.30 0.29
C VAL A 97 -3.48 14.19 -0.81
N ARG A 98 -2.72 15.16 -1.26
CA ARG A 98 -3.21 16.10 -2.27
C ARG A 98 -2.65 15.76 -3.64
N PRO A 99 -3.36 16.14 -4.72
CA PRO A 99 -2.80 16.01 -6.06
C PRO A 99 -1.42 16.67 -6.12
N GLY A 100 -0.44 15.94 -6.64
CA GLY A 100 0.95 16.41 -6.72
C GLY A 100 1.84 15.96 -5.57
N ASP A 101 1.27 15.45 -4.48
CA ASP A 101 2.07 14.95 -3.36
C ASP A 101 2.83 13.69 -3.76
N GLN A 102 4.08 13.59 -3.32
CA GLN A 102 4.84 12.35 -3.43
C GLN A 102 4.61 11.53 -2.17
N VAL A 103 4.07 10.33 -2.35
CA VAL A 103 3.79 9.40 -1.26
C VAL A 103 4.88 8.34 -1.20
N THR A 104 5.42 8.11 -0.01
CA THR A 104 6.28 6.96 0.26
C THR A 104 5.46 5.92 0.98
N ALA A 105 5.28 4.75 0.36
CA ALA A 105 4.64 3.60 1.00
C ALA A 105 5.72 2.67 1.50
N ARG A 106 5.63 2.24 2.75
CA ARG A 106 6.65 1.42 3.39
C ARG A 106 6.02 0.26 4.15
N VAL A 107 6.64 -0.89 4.06
CA VAL A 107 6.25 -2.08 4.83
C VAL A 107 7.49 -2.64 5.55
N GLU A 108 7.25 -3.19 6.74
CA GLU A 108 8.31 -3.80 7.54
C GLU A 108 7.78 -5.07 8.20
N VAL A 109 8.53 -6.15 8.13
CA VAL A 109 8.16 -7.42 8.74
C VAL A 109 8.24 -7.31 10.25
N VAL A 110 7.14 -7.62 10.95
CA VAL A 110 7.09 -7.56 12.41
C VAL A 110 6.85 -8.93 13.05
N GLU A 111 6.26 -9.87 12.33
CA GLU A 111 5.99 -11.22 12.86
C GLU A 111 5.94 -12.23 11.74
N ILE A 112 6.46 -13.43 12.01
CA ILE A 112 6.48 -14.54 11.05
C ILE A 112 5.91 -15.77 11.72
N ASN A 113 4.92 -16.39 11.08
CA ASN A 113 4.40 -17.70 11.48
C ASN A 113 4.73 -18.70 10.37
N LEU A 114 5.83 -19.41 10.55
CA LEU A 114 6.37 -20.29 9.52
C LEU A 114 5.42 -21.43 9.18
N SER A 115 4.79 -22.03 10.19
CA SER A 115 3.89 -23.18 9.99
C SER A 115 2.64 -22.82 9.20
N ARG A 116 2.18 -21.58 9.32
CA ARG A 116 1.01 -21.08 8.57
C ARG A 116 1.40 -20.31 7.31
N ARG A 117 2.69 -20.10 7.07
CA ARG A 117 3.24 -19.28 5.99
C ARG A 117 2.72 -17.85 6.03
N GLN A 118 2.40 -17.36 7.23
CA GLN A 118 1.86 -16.02 7.42
C GLN A 118 2.93 -15.05 7.88
N VAL A 119 2.86 -13.83 7.36
CA VAL A 119 3.74 -12.73 7.73
C VAL A 119 2.88 -11.54 8.09
N LYS A 120 3.20 -10.91 9.21
CA LYS A 120 2.62 -9.62 9.58
C LYS A 120 3.60 -8.52 9.26
N LEU A 121 3.07 -7.46 8.66
CA LEU A 121 3.85 -6.31 8.23
C LEU A 121 3.25 -5.05 8.81
N SER A 122 4.10 -4.24 9.45
CA SER A 122 3.74 -2.86 9.78
C SER A 122 3.77 -2.06 8.50
N THR A 123 2.73 -1.27 8.24
CA THR A 123 2.58 -0.54 6.98
C THR A 123 2.32 0.93 7.24
N CYS A 124 2.89 1.79 6.41
CA CYS A 124 2.59 3.21 6.49
C CYS A 124 2.79 3.89 5.14
N CYS A 125 2.14 5.04 5.01
CA CYS A 125 2.40 5.96 3.90
C CYS A 125 2.76 7.31 4.49
N LEU A 126 3.74 7.99 3.87
CA LEU A 126 4.25 9.28 4.31
C LEU A 126 4.22 10.29 3.17
N VAL A 127 3.95 11.54 3.53
CA VAL A 127 4.14 12.70 2.66
C VAL A 127 5.00 13.69 3.43
N ASP A 128 6.13 14.10 2.84
CA ASP A 128 7.10 14.99 3.51
C ASP A 128 7.46 14.47 4.91
N GLN A 129 7.71 13.17 5.02
CA GLN A 129 8.10 12.48 6.24
C GLN A 129 7.03 12.46 7.34
N LYS A 130 5.81 12.92 7.04
CA LYS A 130 4.66 12.81 7.95
C LYS A 130 3.81 11.61 7.58
N LYS A 131 3.46 10.81 8.56
CA LYS A 131 2.56 9.66 8.33
C LYS A 131 1.16 10.16 8.00
N VAL A 132 0.65 9.75 6.85
CA VAL A 132 -0.73 10.04 6.43
C VAL A 132 -1.62 8.82 6.54
N LEU A 133 -1.03 7.64 6.65
CA LEU A 133 -1.75 6.37 6.74
C LEU A 133 -0.86 5.38 7.50
N VAL A 134 -1.45 4.66 8.46
CA VAL A 134 -0.77 3.59 9.19
C VAL A 134 -1.67 2.38 9.31
N GLY A 135 -1.07 1.22 9.47
CA GLY A 135 -1.81 -0.02 9.67
C GLY A 135 -0.91 -1.23 9.74
N GLU A 136 -1.55 -2.40 9.71
CA GLU A 136 -0.87 -3.69 9.75
C GLU A 136 -1.49 -4.62 8.73
N ALA A 137 -0.64 -5.29 7.95
CA ALA A 137 -1.05 -6.28 6.98
C ALA A 137 -0.75 -7.68 7.49
N THR A 138 -1.62 -8.62 7.14
CA THR A 138 -1.37 -10.04 7.29
C THR A 138 -1.44 -10.67 5.91
N VAL A 139 -0.39 -11.38 5.53
CA VAL A 139 -0.30 -11.98 4.21
C VAL A 139 0.16 -13.43 4.30
N LEU A 140 -0.20 -14.21 3.29
CA LEU A 140 0.32 -15.55 3.08
C LEU A 140 1.51 -15.41 2.13
N ALA A 141 2.69 -15.77 2.61
CA ALA A 141 3.91 -15.64 1.81
C ALA A 141 4.16 -16.89 0.96
N PRO A 142 4.82 -16.74 -0.19
CA PRO A 142 5.26 -17.90 -0.96
C PRO A 142 6.28 -18.71 -0.19
N SER A 143 6.37 -20.00 -0.49
CA SER A 143 7.32 -20.91 0.14
C SER A 143 7.98 -21.79 -0.91
N ARG A 144 9.26 -22.10 -0.73
CA ARG A 144 9.95 -23.04 -1.60
C ARG A 144 9.49 -24.48 -1.38
N LYS A 145 8.84 -24.74 -0.25
CA LYS A 145 8.38 -26.09 0.13
C LYS A 145 6.95 -26.40 -0.31
N PHE A 146 6.20 -25.40 -0.71
CA PHE A 146 4.79 -25.53 -1.06
C PHE A 146 4.53 -24.81 -2.38
N ASP A 147 4.33 -25.54 -3.41
CA ASP A 147 4.04 -24.98 -4.74
C ASP A 147 2.55 -24.75 -4.94
#